data_33f6a609b2e40368ac115d6225a5d1c0
#
_entry.id   33f6a609b2e40368ac115d6225a5d1c0
#
_cell.length_a   1.000
_cell.length_b   1.000
_cell.length_c   1.000
_cell.angle_alpha   90.00
_cell.angle_beta   90.00
_cell.angle_gamma   90.00
#
_symmetry.space_group_name_H-M   'P 1'
#
loop_
_entity.id
_entity.type
_entity.pdbx_description
1 polymer ?
#
loop_
_entity_poly.entity_id
_entity_poly.type
_entity_poly.pdbx_seq_one_letter_code
_entity_poly.pdbx_strand_id
1 'polypeptide(L)'
;MSYIAKADLYRWCRIPATELLTHPGLRVRFRIVQNSAEMGLLMAQELVEVIEANNKQNLATRAIAPCGPKCWYAPFTELVNSRNISLRNFFVFHMD
;
A
#
# COMPACT_ATOMS: atom_id res chain seq x y z
N MET A 1 -10.98 18.47 -14.38
CA MET A 1 -10.72 18.05 -13.00
C MET A 1 -12.01 18.14 -12.20
N SER A 2 -12.41 17.07 -11.54
CA SER A 2 -13.63 17.09 -10.75
C SER A 2 -13.41 17.84 -9.44
N TYR A 3 -14.43 18.57 -9.05
CA TYR A 3 -14.42 19.37 -7.83
C TYR A 3 -15.20 18.65 -6.73
N ILE A 4 -14.62 18.56 -5.55
CA ILE A 4 -15.31 17.99 -4.39
C ILE A 4 -15.98 19.11 -3.63
N ALA A 5 -17.31 19.04 -3.50
CA ALA A 5 -18.05 20.05 -2.74
C ALA A 5 -17.68 19.95 -1.26
N LYS A 6 -17.52 21.11 -0.61
CA LYS A 6 -17.16 21.20 0.80
C LYS A 6 -18.15 20.46 1.71
N ALA A 7 -19.44 20.55 1.39
CA ALA A 7 -20.47 19.85 2.14
C ALA A 7 -20.31 18.32 2.07
N ASP A 8 -19.95 17.80 0.91
CA ASP A 8 -19.70 16.36 0.73
C ASP A 8 -18.47 15.93 1.53
N LEU A 9 -17.41 16.73 1.50
CA LEU A 9 -16.21 16.43 2.26
C LEU A 9 -16.50 16.36 3.76
N TYR A 10 -17.24 17.31 4.30
CA TYR A 10 -17.62 17.30 5.71
C TYR A 10 -18.53 16.13 6.06
N ARG A 11 -19.44 15.76 5.18
CA ARG A 11 -20.30 14.60 5.38
C ARG A 11 -19.48 13.32 5.46
N TRP A 12 -18.52 13.14 4.56
CA TRP A 12 -17.67 11.97 4.54
C TRP A 12 -16.77 11.87 5.77
N CYS A 13 -16.24 13.00 6.22
CA CYS A 13 -15.40 13.04 7.42
C CYS A 13 -16.15 12.70 8.71
N ARG A 14 -17.48 12.72 8.68
CA ARG A 14 -18.32 12.34 9.84
C ARG A 14 -18.62 10.85 9.91
N ILE A 15 -18.26 10.09 8.91
CA ILE A 15 -18.50 8.64 8.91
C ILE A 15 -17.61 8.01 9.99
N PRO A 16 -18.20 7.30 10.99
CA PRO A 16 -17.40 6.64 12.02
C PRO A 16 -16.49 5.57 11.41
N ALA A 17 -15.29 5.42 11.96
CA ALA A 17 -14.34 4.41 11.50
C ALA A 17 -14.92 3.00 11.53
N THR A 18 -15.78 2.72 12.52
CA THR A 18 -16.44 1.42 12.66
C THR A 18 -17.39 1.09 11.52
N GLU A 19 -17.86 2.10 10.78
CA GLU A 19 -18.82 1.93 9.67
C GLU A 19 -18.15 1.91 8.30
N LEU A 20 -16.84 2.19 8.22
CA LEU A 20 -16.16 2.32 6.94
C LEU A 20 -16.17 1.04 6.11
N LEU A 21 -15.91 -0.12 6.74
CA LEU A 21 -15.81 -1.40 6.03
C LEU A 21 -17.16 -1.87 5.49
N THR A 22 -18.26 -1.44 6.08
CA THR A 22 -19.60 -1.86 5.69
C THR A 22 -20.41 -0.74 5.04
N HIS A 23 -19.79 0.41 4.81
CA HIS A 23 -20.48 1.57 4.26
C HIS A 23 -20.99 1.30 2.84
N PRO A 24 -22.28 1.60 2.54
CA PRO A 24 -22.85 1.29 1.22
C PRO A 24 -22.21 2.08 0.06
N GLY A 25 -21.56 3.19 0.36
CA GLY A 25 -20.84 3.98 -0.66
C GLY A 25 -19.43 3.50 -0.95
N LEU A 26 -18.99 2.43 -0.31
CA LEU A 26 -17.63 1.91 -0.47
C LEU A 26 -17.42 1.37 -1.88
N ARG A 27 -16.38 1.86 -2.56
CA ARG A 27 -16.07 1.49 -3.94
C ARG A 27 -14.72 0.80 -4.12
N VAL A 28 -13.90 0.79 -3.07
CA VAL A 28 -12.57 0.19 -3.10
C VAL A 28 -12.45 -0.78 -1.94
N ARG A 29 -11.65 -1.82 -2.15
CA ARG A 29 -11.29 -2.70 -1.04
C ARG A 29 -10.28 -1.97 -0.16
N PHE A 30 -10.49 -2.02 1.13
CA PHE A 30 -9.48 -1.53 2.07
C PHE A 30 -9.51 -2.37 3.34
N ARG A 31 -8.49 -2.21 4.13
CA ARG A 31 -8.30 -2.95 5.36
C ARG A 31 -7.92 -1.97 6.46
N ILE A 32 -8.47 -2.19 7.64
CA ILE A 32 -8.09 -1.43 8.82
C ILE A 32 -7.16 -2.31 9.64
N VAL A 33 -5.99 -1.77 9.99
CA VAL A 33 -4.99 -2.44 10.79
C VAL A 33 -4.94 -1.84 12.19
N GLN A 34 -4.35 -2.56 13.14
CA GLN A 34 -4.30 -2.13 14.53
C GLN A 34 -3.24 -1.05 14.78
N ASN A 35 -2.15 -1.08 14.02
CA ASN A 35 -1.04 -0.15 14.21
C ASN A 35 -0.20 -0.05 12.94
N SER A 36 0.77 0.86 12.96
CA SER A 36 1.65 1.07 11.82
C SER A 36 2.58 -0.11 11.53
N ALA A 37 2.94 -0.88 12.54
CA ALA A 37 3.78 -2.07 12.33
C ALA A 37 3.05 -3.12 11.50
N GLU A 38 1.78 -3.38 11.80
CA GLU A 38 0.95 -4.28 11.00
C GLU A 38 0.76 -3.76 9.58
N MET A 39 0.52 -2.46 9.42
CA MET A 39 0.39 -1.84 8.11
C MET A 39 1.67 -2.01 7.30
N GLY A 40 2.82 -1.75 7.91
CA GLY A 40 4.11 -1.87 7.24
C GLY A 40 4.40 -3.30 6.78
N LEU A 41 4.08 -4.28 7.61
CA LEU A 41 4.25 -5.69 7.25
C LEU A 41 3.38 -6.07 6.05
N LEU A 42 2.11 -5.67 6.06
CA LEU A 42 1.20 -5.97 4.95
C LEU A 42 1.63 -5.28 3.65
N MET A 43 2.06 -4.03 3.73
CA MET A 43 2.58 -3.31 2.56
C MET A 43 3.80 -4.02 1.98
N ALA A 44 4.72 -4.43 2.83
CA ALA A 44 5.93 -5.13 2.41
C ALA A 44 5.60 -6.48 1.77
N GLN A 45 4.68 -7.25 2.35
CA GLN A 45 4.25 -8.54 1.80
C GLN A 45 3.63 -8.39 0.42
N GLU A 46 2.74 -7.42 0.23
CA GLU A 46 2.11 -7.18 -1.07
C GLU A 46 3.14 -6.81 -2.14
N LEU A 47 4.06 -5.91 -1.81
CA LEU A 47 5.08 -5.49 -2.75
C LEU A 47 6.01 -6.65 -3.13
N VAL A 48 6.44 -7.43 -2.14
CA VAL A 48 7.30 -8.59 -2.36
C VAL A 48 6.62 -9.63 -3.25
N GLU A 49 5.34 -9.89 -3.03
CA GLU A 49 4.58 -10.84 -3.84
C GLU A 49 4.51 -10.41 -5.31
N VAL A 50 4.30 -9.12 -5.57
CA VAL A 50 4.30 -8.57 -6.93
C VAL A 50 5.67 -8.72 -7.57
N ILE A 51 6.75 -8.40 -6.84
CA ILE A 51 8.11 -8.51 -7.35
C ILE A 51 8.44 -9.97 -7.69
N GLU A 52 8.12 -10.91 -6.80
CA GLU A 52 8.35 -12.32 -7.04
C GLU A 52 7.60 -12.84 -8.27
N ALA A 53 6.33 -12.49 -8.39
CA ALA A 53 5.50 -12.91 -9.51
C ALA A 53 6.04 -12.36 -10.84
N ASN A 54 6.44 -11.08 -10.86
CA ASN A 54 7.01 -10.46 -12.05
C ASN A 54 8.38 -11.06 -12.40
N ASN A 55 9.21 -11.34 -11.41
CA ASN A 55 10.52 -11.95 -11.62
C ASN A 55 10.38 -13.32 -12.31
N LYS A 56 9.40 -14.11 -11.93
CA LYS A 56 9.14 -15.43 -12.54
C LYS A 56 8.79 -15.33 -14.02
N GLN A 57 8.23 -14.19 -14.44
CA GLN A 57 7.83 -13.96 -15.82
C GLN A 57 8.83 -13.07 -16.58
N ASN A 58 9.96 -12.75 -15.99
CA ASN A 58 10.97 -11.83 -16.53
C ASN A 58 10.38 -10.44 -16.81
N LEU A 59 9.43 -10.01 -16.00
CA LEU A 59 8.81 -8.69 -16.09
C LEU A 59 9.43 -7.75 -15.04
N ALA A 60 9.54 -6.47 -15.39
CA ALA A 60 9.96 -5.45 -14.44
C ALA A 60 8.81 -5.10 -13.51
N THR A 61 9.15 -4.78 -12.25
CA THR A 61 8.21 -4.18 -11.30
C THR A 61 8.57 -2.70 -11.16
N ARG A 62 7.60 -1.84 -11.44
CA ARG A 62 7.76 -0.40 -11.26
C ARG A 62 6.76 0.07 -10.23
N ALA A 63 7.25 0.79 -9.22
CA ALA A 63 6.44 1.27 -8.12
C ALA A 63 6.67 2.75 -7.90
N ILE A 64 5.61 3.45 -7.52
CA ILE A 64 5.70 4.81 -7.01
C ILE A 64 5.42 4.73 -5.52
N ALA A 65 6.38 5.11 -4.70
CA ALA A 65 6.29 4.96 -3.26
C ALA A 65 6.50 6.28 -2.55
N PRO A 66 5.74 6.55 -1.49
CA PRO A 66 6.00 7.72 -0.66
C PRO A 66 7.23 7.47 0.24
N CYS A 67 7.92 8.52 0.62
CA CYS A 67 9.00 8.43 1.61
C CYS A 67 8.45 8.18 3.02
N GLY A 68 7.25 8.66 3.32
CA GLY A 68 6.47 8.29 4.50
C GLY A 68 5.15 7.68 4.07
N PRO A 69 4.66 6.68 4.79
CA PRO A 69 5.19 6.07 6.01
C PRO A 69 6.43 5.20 5.78
N LYS A 70 7.27 5.11 6.81
CA LYS A 70 8.52 4.33 6.76
C LYS A 70 8.37 2.91 7.31
N CYS A 71 7.21 2.58 7.84
CA CYS A 71 6.98 1.33 8.58
C CYS A 71 7.16 0.07 7.73
N TRP A 72 7.14 0.18 6.41
CA TRP A 72 7.30 -0.97 5.52
C TRP A 72 8.75 -1.25 5.14
N TYR A 73 9.69 -0.36 5.42
CA TYR A 73 11.09 -0.50 4.96
C TYR A 73 11.78 -1.71 5.59
N ALA A 74 11.75 -1.83 6.91
CA ALA A 74 12.39 -2.96 7.60
C ALA A 74 11.74 -4.30 7.24
N PRO A 75 10.41 -4.47 7.29
CA PRO A 75 9.78 -5.72 6.85
C PRO A 75 10.09 -6.07 5.40
N PHE A 76 10.13 -5.08 4.51
CA PHE A 76 10.50 -5.30 3.11
C PHE A 76 11.91 -5.85 2.98
N THR A 77 12.87 -5.23 3.66
CA THR A 77 14.26 -5.67 3.65
C THR A 77 14.40 -7.10 4.18
N GLU A 78 13.73 -7.41 5.28
CA GLU A 78 13.76 -8.75 5.86
C GLU A 78 13.20 -9.81 4.92
N LEU A 79 12.08 -9.52 4.27
CA LEU A 79 11.46 -10.45 3.32
C LEU A 79 12.33 -10.67 2.07
N VAL A 80 12.88 -9.60 1.53
CA VAL A 80 13.77 -9.68 0.37
C VAL A 80 14.99 -10.53 0.68
N ASN A 81 15.60 -10.32 1.84
CA ASN A 81 16.80 -11.07 2.24
C ASN A 81 16.47 -12.52 2.58
N SER A 82 15.41 -12.78 3.36
CA SER A 82 15.07 -14.12 3.78
C SER A 82 14.59 -15.00 2.64
N ARG A 83 13.92 -14.42 1.65
CA ARG A 83 13.43 -15.14 0.47
C ARG A 83 14.40 -15.10 -0.70
N ASN A 84 15.53 -14.43 -0.54
CA ASN A 84 16.55 -14.27 -1.58
C ASN A 84 15.96 -13.70 -2.88
N ILE A 85 15.17 -12.65 -2.77
CA ILE A 85 14.48 -12.04 -3.90
C ILE A 85 15.41 -11.11 -4.65
N SER A 86 15.50 -11.28 -5.98
CA SER A 86 16.25 -10.37 -6.82
C SER A 86 15.50 -9.04 -6.99
N LEU A 87 16.16 -7.93 -6.74
CA LEU A 87 15.65 -6.58 -6.99
C LEU A 87 16.20 -6.00 -8.30
N ARG A 88 16.83 -6.83 -9.13
CA ARG A 88 17.44 -6.40 -10.39
C ARG A 88 16.46 -5.71 -11.32
N ASN A 89 15.22 -6.19 -11.37
CA ASN A 89 14.18 -5.63 -12.23
C ASN A 89 13.14 -4.82 -11.45
N PHE A 90 13.50 -4.36 -10.26
CA PHE A 90 12.64 -3.52 -9.44
C PHE A 90 13.08 -2.06 -9.55
N PHE A 91 12.15 -1.22 -9.95
CA PHE A 91 12.37 0.21 -10.13
C PHE A 91 11.38 0.98 -9.26
N VAL A 92 11.89 1.79 -8.35
CA VAL A 92 11.04 2.57 -7.44
C VAL A 92 11.27 4.06 -7.68
N PHE A 93 10.18 4.80 -7.73
CA PHE A 93 10.18 6.25 -7.84
C PHE A 93 9.49 6.81 -6.61
N HIS A 94 10.12 7.77 -5.95
CA HIS A 94 9.54 8.40 -4.78
C HIS A 94 8.64 9.56 -5.19
N MET A 95 7.52 9.70 -4.47
CA MET A 95 6.54 10.76 -4.72
C MET A 95 7.02 12.11 -4.18
N ASP A 96 7.89 12.10 -3.21
CA ASP A 96 8.30 13.27 -2.44
C ASP A 96 9.79 13.25 -2.10
#